data_02b58c17721059137067ad99a3795272
#
_entry.id   02b58c17721059137067ad99a3795272
#
_cell.length_a   1.000
_cell.length_b   1.000
_cell.length_c   1.000
_cell.angle_alpha   90.00
_cell.angle_beta   90.00
_cell.angle_gamma   90.00
#
_symmetry.space_group_name_H-M   'P 1'
#
loop_
_entity.id
_entity.type
_entity.pdbx_description
1 polymer ?
#
loop_
_entity_poly.entity_id
_entity_poly.type
_entity_poly.pdbx_seq_one_letter_code
_entity_poly.pdbx_strand_id
1 'polypeptide(L)'
;MNLSMKWLADYVDCGVSVKDFCAGMTMSGSKVETYETEGEAVKNVIVGKLVSITPHENSDHLQVCQVDVGGEAPIQIVTGAQNIVEGALVPVAMIGADLPGGVHIKKGKLRGVESNGMLCSLGELGLTKHDFPYAIEDGIFLIEEDCRPGQDIHEAIGLNDTSVEFEITSNRPDCLSVVGLAREAAVTFGKPLQVKEPEFHGSADKLSDSLFVACLLYTSDAA
;
A
#
# COMPACT_ATOMS: atom_id res chain seq x y z
N MET A 1 0.00 -19.81 0.63
CA MET A 1 0.72 -18.86 -0.26
C MET A 1 -0.17 -17.65 -0.46
N ASN A 2 0.37 -16.44 -0.28
CA ASN A 2 -0.38 -15.22 -0.52
C ASN A 2 -0.16 -14.73 -1.95
N LEU A 3 -1.25 -14.50 -2.66
CA LEU A 3 -1.29 -14.02 -4.05
C LEU A 3 -1.86 -12.61 -4.08
N SER A 4 -1.08 -11.64 -4.56
CA SER A 4 -1.56 -10.31 -4.90
C SER A 4 -2.43 -10.37 -6.16
N MET A 5 -3.63 -9.84 -6.09
CA MET A 5 -4.54 -9.79 -7.24
C MET A 5 -4.05 -8.81 -8.31
N LYS A 6 -3.39 -7.73 -7.91
CA LYS A 6 -2.73 -6.81 -8.85
C LYS A 6 -1.59 -7.49 -9.59
N TRP A 7 -0.75 -8.23 -8.88
CA TRP A 7 0.35 -8.96 -9.50
C TRP A 7 -0.17 -10.07 -10.43
N LEU A 8 -1.25 -10.76 -10.04
CA LEU A 8 -1.92 -11.72 -10.90
C LEU A 8 -2.39 -11.08 -12.22
N ALA A 9 -2.94 -9.86 -12.15
CA ALA A 9 -3.46 -9.13 -13.30
C ALA A 9 -2.39 -8.82 -14.37
N ASP A 10 -1.10 -8.81 -14.01
CA ASP A 10 0.00 -8.72 -14.97
C ASP A 10 0.08 -9.93 -15.92
N TYR A 11 -0.46 -11.06 -15.49
CA TYR A 11 -0.43 -12.31 -16.25
C TYR A 11 -1.79 -12.73 -16.81
N VAL A 12 -2.87 -12.45 -16.08
CA VAL A 12 -4.22 -12.83 -16.47
C VAL A 12 -5.26 -11.88 -15.85
N ASP A 13 -6.09 -11.30 -16.70
CA ASP A 13 -7.29 -10.59 -16.27
C ASP A 13 -8.49 -11.56 -16.23
N CYS A 14 -8.85 -12.00 -15.04
CA CYS A 14 -9.97 -12.93 -14.84
C CYS A 14 -11.32 -12.27 -15.10
N GLY A 15 -11.48 -10.95 -14.94
CA GLY A 15 -12.70 -10.20 -15.17
C GLY A 15 -13.86 -10.58 -14.25
N VAL A 16 -13.56 -11.07 -13.05
CA VAL A 16 -14.55 -11.49 -12.03
C VAL A 16 -14.27 -10.80 -10.68
N SER A 17 -15.24 -10.80 -9.79
CA SER A 17 -15.02 -10.30 -8.43
C SER A 17 -14.02 -11.19 -7.66
N VAL A 18 -13.34 -10.64 -6.65
CA VAL A 18 -12.42 -11.42 -5.78
C VAL A 18 -13.14 -12.62 -5.17
N LYS A 19 -14.39 -12.45 -4.76
CA LYS A 19 -15.22 -13.53 -4.20
C LYS A 19 -15.44 -14.66 -5.21
N ASP A 20 -15.78 -14.31 -6.46
CA ASP A 20 -16.00 -15.31 -7.51
C ASP A 20 -14.69 -15.95 -7.95
N PHE A 21 -13.57 -15.17 -7.94
CA PHE A 21 -12.24 -15.70 -8.15
C PHE A 21 -11.89 -16.76 -7.11
N CYS A 22 -12.04 -16.47 -5.81
CA CYS A 22 -11.77 -17.42 -4.73
C CYS A 22 -12.62 -18.69 -4.84
N ALA A 23 -13.92 -18.53 -5.15
CA ALA A 23 -14.81 -19.66 -5.35
C ALA A 23 -14.42 -20.52 -6.57
N GLY A 24 -14.10 -19.88 -7.70
CA GLY A 24 -13.68 -20.57 -8.93
C GLY A 24 -12.37 -21.33 -8.74
N MET A 25 -11.36 -20.71 -8.14
CA MET A 25 -10.07 -21.35 -7.87
C MET A 25 -10.20 -22.53 -6.91
N THR A 26 -10.99 -22.40 -5.86
CA THR A 26 -11.27 -23.52 -4.93
C THR A 26 -11.96 -24.67 -5.63
N MET A 27 -12.96 -24.41 -6.46
CA MET A 27 -13.69 -25.44 -7.21
C MET A 27 -12.84 -26.12 -8.27
N SER A 28 -11.82 -25.44 -8.83
CA SER A 28 -10.88 -26.02 -9.81
C SER A 28 -9.71 -26.79 -9.16
N GLY A 29 -9.61 -26.79 -7.82
CA GLY A 29 -8.61 -27.55 -7.07
C GLY A 29 -7.52 -26.75 -6.41
N SER A 30 -7.49 -25.42 -6.56
CA SER A 30 -6.60 -24.51 -5.86
C SER A 30 -7.33 -23.88 -4.69
N LYS A 31 -7.30 -24.53 -3.51
CA LYS A 31 -8.08 -24.12 -2.34
C LYS A 31 -7.66 -22.76 -1.83
N VAL A 32 -8.61 -21.85 -1.71
CA VAL A 32 -8.46 -20.56 -1.05
C VAL A 32 -8.88 -20.68 0.41
N GLU A 33 -8.05 -20.20 1.33
CA GLU A 33 -8.35 -20.17 2.78
C GLU A 33 -9.06 -18.86 3.15
N THR A 34 -8.46 -17.72 2.77
CA THR A 34 -8.99 -16.40 3.05
C THR A 34 -8.53 -15.37 2.01
N TYR A 35 -9.11 -14.20 2.05
CA TYR A 35 -8.59 -13.04 1.33
C TYR A 35 -8.78 -11.77 2.16
N GLU A 36 -7.86 -10.83 2.00
CA GLU A 36 -7.87 -9.54 2.67
C GLU A 36 -7.60 -8.43 1.66
N THR A 37 -8.39 -7.37 1.73
CA THR A 37 -8.16 -6.15 0.93
C THR A 37 -7.40 -5.15 1.77
N GLU A 38 -6.26 -4.71 1.29
CA GLU A 38 -5.44 -3.70 1.96
C GLU A 38 -6.21 -2.40 2.10
N GLY A 39 -6.01 -1.72 3.23
CA GLY A 39 -6.61 -0.41 3.48
C GLY A 39 -8.13 -0.39 3.70
N GLU A 40 -8.83 -1.53 3.75
CA GLU A 40 -10.30 -1.58 3.90
C GLU A 40 -10.83 -0.79 5.12
N ALA A 41 -10.03 -0.73 6.19
CA ALA A 41 -10.34 0.01 7.40
C ALA A 41 -10.14 1.53 7.28
N VAL A 42 -9.46 1.99 6.23
CA VAL A 42 -9.15 3.40 5.97
C VAL A 42 -10.17 3.96 4.99
N LYS A 43 -11.00 4.92 5.42
CA LYS A 43 -12.03 5.50 4.56
C LYS A 43 -11.98 7.02 4.61
N ASN A 44 -12.20 7.67 3.48
CA ASN A 44 -12.23 9.12 3.34
C ASN A 44 -10.93 9.79 3.81
N VAL A 45 -9.80 9.17 3.46
CA VAL A 45 -8.45 9.73 3.63
C VAL A 45 -7.91 10.07 2.24
N ILE A 46 -7.41 11.29 2.09
CA ILE A 46 -6.91 11.82 0.82
C ILE A 46 -5.51 12.40 1.00
N VAL A 47 -4.82 12.61 -0.10
CA VAL A 47 -3.55 13.33 -0.12
C VAL A 47 -3.80 14.82 0.06
N GLY A 48 -3.13 15.45 1.01
CA GLY A 48 -3.08 16.90 1.18
C GLY A 48 -1.67 17.44 1.02
N LYS A 49 -1.54 18.67 0.56
CA LYS A 49 -0.28 19.40 0.50
C LYS A 49 -0.26 20.48 1.58
N LEU A 50 0.75 20.51 2.39
CA LEU A 50 0.96 21.53 3.41
C LEU A 50 1.34 22.86 2.72
N VAL A 51 0.43 23.85 2.77
CA VAL A 51 0.61 25.17 2.13
C VAL A 51 1.33 26.12 3.07
N SER A 52 0.90 26.17 4.33
CA SER A 52 1.56 26.97 5.37
C SER A 52 1.41 26.33 6.74
N ILE A 53 2.40 26.57 7.58
CA ILE A 53 2.48 26.05 8.94
C ILE A 53 2.75 27.23 9.88
N THR A 54 1.87 27.45 10.86
CA THR A 54 2.03 28.51 11.85
C THR A 54 1.93 27.96 13.27
N PRO A 55 2.73 28.46 14.23
CA PRO A 55 2.59 28.09 15.62
C PRO A 55 1.19 28.42 16.15
N HIS A 56 0.68 27.57 17.03
CA HIS A 56 -0.62 27.82 17.68
C HIS A 56 -0.48 28.87 18.77
N GLU A 57 -1.33 29.91 18.79
CA GLU A 57 -1.24 31.05 19.72
C GLU A 57 -1.28 30.67 21.21
N ASN A 58 -1.97 29.59 21.56
CA ASN A 58 -2.17 29.15 22.95
C ASN A 58 -1.50 27.80 23.26
N SER A 59 -0.47 27.41 22.52
CA SER A 59 0.23 26.13 22.74
C SER A 59 1.61 26.09 22.10
N ASP A 60 2.61 25.74 22.89
CA ASP A 60 4.00 25.61 22.44
C ASP A 60 4.23 24.32 21.62
N HIS A 61 3.26 23.39 21.61
CA HIS A 61 3.39 22.07 20.98
C HIS A 61 2.44 21.86 19.80
N LEU A 62 1.49 22.76 19.58
CA LEU A 62 0.55 22.66 18.48
C LEU A 62 0.93 23.57 17.31
N GLN A 63 0.64 23.10 16.12
CA GLN A 63 0.82 23.85 14.89
C GLN A 63 -0.51 23.91 14.13
N VAL A 64 -0.78 25.05 13.51
CA VAL A 64 -1.95 25.29 12.65
C VAL A 64 -1.48 25.23 11.21
N CYS A 65 -2.01 24.27 10.46
CA CYS A 65 -1.66 24.02 9.07
C CYS A 65 -2.79 24.46 8.15
N GLN A 66 -2.46 25.10 7.04
CA GLN A 66 -3.33 25.22 5.89
C GLN A 66 -2.96 24.12 4.90
N VAL A 67 -3.92 23.30 4.55
CA VAL A 67 -3.70 22.09 3.76
C VAL A 67 -4.54 22.16 2.50
N ASP A 68 -3.90 22.14 1.34
CA ASP A 68 -4.57 21.99 0.06
C ASP A 68 -4.96 20.51 -0.11
N VAL A 69 -6.24 20.27 -0.25
CA VAL A 69 -6.84 18.93 -0.43
C VAL A 69 -7.47 18.76 -1.82
N GLY A 70 -7.03 19.58 -2.79
CA GLY A 70 -7.57 19.57 -4.15
C GLY A 70 -8.94 20.24 -4.29
N GLY A 71 -9.40 20.97 -3.27
CA GLY A 71 -10.63 21.73 -3.28
C GLY A 71 -10.45 23.19 -3.73
N GLU A 72 -11.52 23.99 -3.65
CA GLU A 72 -11.48 25.41 -4.01
C GLU A 72 -10.61 26.26 -3.08
N ALA A 73 -10.45 25.83 -1.82
CA ALA A 73 -9.65 26.52 -0.81
C ALA A 73 -8.98 25.51 0.13
N PRO A 74 -7.80 25.86 0.68
CA PRO A 74 -7.14 25.05 1.70
C PRO A 74 -8.02 24.92 2.95
N ILE A 75 -7.90 23.78 3.63
CA ILE A 75 -8.56 23.53 4.91
C ILE A 75 -7.59 23.72 6.06
N GLN A 76 -8.12 24.16 7.21
CA GLN A 76 -7.33 24.32 8.42
C GLN A 76 -7.31 23.02 9.23
N ILE A 77 -6.13 22.56 9.58
CA ILE A 77 -5.91 21.39 10.45
C ILE A 77 -4.91 21.77 11.54
N VAL A 78 -5.20 21.36 12.76
CA VAL A 78 -4.30 21.55 13.92
C VAL A 78 -3.65 20.22 14.26
N THR A 79 -2.34 20.22 14.40
CA THR A 79 -1.55 19.02 14.74
C THR A 79 -0.51 19.29 15.83
N GLY A 80 -0.13 18.25 16.57
CA GLY A 80 1.00 18.29 17.52
C GLY A 80 2.32 17.78 16.91
N ALA A 81 2.30 17.32 15.68
CA ALA A 81 3.49 16.78 15.03
C ALA A 81 4.52 17.88 14.70
N GLN A 82 5.80 17.54 14.90
CA GLN A 82 6.91 18.48 14.67
C GLN A 82 7.71 18.19 13.39
N ASN A 83 7.43 17.07 12.75
CA ASN A 83 8.13 16.63 11.54
C ASN A 83 7.54 17.16 10.24
N ILE A 84 6.53 18.03 10.31
CA ILE A 84 5.85 18.58 9.13
C ILE A 84 6.66 19.73 8.52
N VAL A 85 6.61 19.80 7.17
CA VAL A 85 7.32 20.81 6.38
C VAL A 85 6.39 21.38 5.31
N GLU A 86 6.46 22.69 5.07
CA GLU A 86 5.68 23.33 4.01
C GLU A 86 6.06 22.73 2.63
N GLY A 87 5.03 22.48 1.82
CA GLY A 87 5.18 21.84 0.52
C GLY A 87 5.11 20.32 0.53
N ALA A 88 5.23 19.67 1.70
CA ALA A 88 5.14 18.20 1.81
C ALA A 88 3.72 17.69 1.52
N LEU A 89 3.65 16.48 0.96
CA LEU A 89 2.42 15.71 0.79
C LEU A 89 2.21 14.83 2.01
N VAL A 90 0.98 14.79 2.50
CA VAL A 90 0.61 14.10 3.74
C VAL A 90 -0.77 13.45 3.62
N PRO A 91 -1.04 12.34 4.33
CA PRO A 91 -2.39 11.81 4.40
C PRO A 91 -3.28 12.70 5.28
N VAL A 92 -4.45 13.02 4.78
CA VAL A 92 -5.45 13.84 5.44
C VAL A 92 -6.73 13.04 5.63
N ALA A 93 -7.04 12.69 6.86
CA ALA A 93 -8.33 12.14 7.22
C ALA A 93 -9.36 13.27 7.27
N MET A 94 -10.29 13.26 6.34
CA MET A 94 -11.35 14.25 6.22
C MET A 94 -12.40 14.06 7.32
N ILE A 95 -13.26 15.06 7.52
CA ILE A 95 -14.42 14.88 8.42
C ILE A 95 -15.28 13.73 7.92
N GLY A 96 -15.59 12.77 8.81
CA GLY A 96 -16.30 11.54 8.47
C GLY A 96 -15.39 10.39 8.03
N ALA A 97 -14.06 10.55 8.10
CA ALA A 97 -13.11 9.48 7.85
C ALA A 97 -13.17 8.41 8.94
N ASP A 98 -13.00 7.16 8.53
CA ASP A 98 -12.79 6.02 9.42
C ASP A 98 -11.35 5.55 9.31
N LEU A 99 -10.73 5.27 10.44
CA LEU A 99 -9.36 4.78 10.54
C LEU A 99 -9.31 3.46 11.31
N PRO A 100 -8.24 2.67 11.16
CA PRO A 100 -8.03 1.46 11.94
C PRO A 100 -8.21 1.69 13.45
N GLY A 101 -8.68 0.65 14.17
CA GLY A 101 -8.98 0.78 15.60
C GLY A 101 -10.33 1.44 15.92
N GLY A 102 -11.16 1.70 14.91
CA GLY A 102 -12.51 2.29 15.09
C GLY A 102 -12.49 3.81 15.35
N VAL A 103 -11.43 4.48 14.96
CA VAL A 103 -11.32 5.95 15.09
C VAL A 103 -12.13 6.60 13.98
N HIS A 104 -13.09 7.45 14.39
CA HIS A 104 -13.93 8.22 13.47
C HIS A 104 -13.63 9.72 13.59
N ILE A 105 -13.28 10.37 12.49
CA ILE A 105 -12.85 11.76 12.46
C ILE A 105 -14.05 12.69 12.39
N LYS A 106 -14.11 13.59 13.38
CA LYS A 106 -15.14 14.62 13.48
C LYS A 106 -14.52 16.02 13.45
N LYS A 107 -15.31 17.01 13.06
CA LYS A 107 -14.89 18.40 13.21
C LYS A 107 -14.59 18.68 14.70
N GLY A 108 -13.40 19.16 14.97
CA GLY A 108 -12.91 19.39 16.33
C GLY A 108 -12.38 20.80 16.55
N LYS A 109 -12.13 21.12 17.82
CA LYS A 109 -11.39 22.31 18.22
C LYS A 109 -10.26 21.90 19.16
N LEU A 110 -9.05 22.26 18.82
CA LEU A 110 -7.88 22.07 19.69
C LEU A 110 -7.50 23.43 20.28
N ARG A 111 -7.60 23.55 21.61
CA ARG A 111 -7.35 24.79 22.36
C ARG A 111 -8.00 26.05 21.75
N GLY A 112 -9.24 25.91 21.24
CA GLY A 112 -10.03 27.01 20.67
C GLY A 112 -9.90 27.20 19.16
N VAL A 113 -8.90 26.62 18.50
CA VAL A 113 -8.71 26.67 17.05
C VAL A 113 -9.41 25.49 16.38
N GLU A 114 -10.18 25.75 15.32
CA GLU A 114 -10.92 24.72 14.59
C GLU A 114 -9.97 23.84 13.76
N SER A 115 -10.22 22.51 13.78
CA SER A 115 -9.57 21.54 12.91
C SER A 115 -10.62 20.85 12.04
N ASN A 116 -10.46 20.92 10.74
CA ASN A 116 -11.39 20.37 9.75
C ASN A 116 -10.91 19.04 9.17
N GLY A 117 -10.21 18.24 9.98
CA GLY A 117 -9.63 16.95 9.62
C GLY A 117 -8.46 16.63 10.54
N MET A 118 -7.74 15.58 10.19
CA MET A 118 -6.55 15.13 10.92
C MET A 118 -5.45 14.72 9.93
N LEU A 119 -4.20 15.11 10.20
CA LEU A 119 -3.04 14.56 9.50
C LEU A 119 -2.73 13.19 10.11
N CYS A 120 -2.40 12.21 9.28
CA CYS A 120 -2.19 10.85 9.74
C CYS A 120 -0.72 10.44 9.74
N SER A 121 -0.34 9.67 10.75
CA SER A 121 0.89 8.89 10.81
C SER A 121 0.72 7.54 10.09
N LEU A 122 1.81 6.78 9.90
CA LEU A 122 1.74 5.41 9.40
C LEU A 122 0.84 4.53 10.28
N GLY A 123 1.02 4.59 11.59
CA GLY A 123 0.27 3.76 12.54
C GLY A 123 -1.24 4.03 12.51
N GLU A 124 -1.66 5.28 12.29
CA GLU A 124 -3.07 5.64 12.16
C GLU A 124 -3.70 5.11 10.87
N LEU A 125 -2.90 4.87 9.83
CA LEU A 125 -3.32 4.19 8.61
C LEU A 125 -3.23 2.66 8.69
N GLY A 126 -2.76 2.12 9.83
CA GLY A 126 -2.51 0.69 9.99
C GLY A 126 -1.25 0.19 9.30
N LEU A 127 -0.35 1.09 8.94
CA LEU A 127 0.90 0.81 8.22
C LEU A 127 2.09 0.84 9.17
N THR A 128 3.20 0.27 8.70
CA THR A 128 4.44 0.16 9.43
C THR A 128 5.64 0.63 8.59
N LYS A 129 6.80 0.77 9.21
CA LYS A 129 8.07 1.01 8.48
C LYS A 129 8.47 -0.13 7.55
N HIS A 130 7.88 -1.31 7.68
CA HIS A 130 8.11 -2.38 6.74
C HIS A 130 7.50 -2.06 5.38
N ASP A 131 6.35 -1.39 5.39
CA ASP A 131 5.62 -0.98 4.19
C ASP A 131 6.28 0.25 3.55
N PHE A 132 6.70 1.22 4.39
CA PHE A 132 7.35 2.46 3.96
C PHE A 132 8.63 2.73 4.76
N PRO A 133 9.79 2.14 4.36
CA PRO A 133 11.05 2.22 5.13
C PRO A 133 11.61 3.63 5.29
N TYR A 134 11.27 4.57 4.40
CA TYR A 134 11.70 5.97 4.46
C TYR A 134 10.94 6.79 5.50
N ALA A 135 9.74 6.36 5.88
CA ALA A 135 8.88 7.10 6.79
C ALA A 135 9.37 7.02 8.26
N ILE A 136 9.12 8.08 9.01
CA ILE A 136 9.36 8.09 10.46
C ILE A 136 8.20 7.44 11.22
N GLU A 137 8.54 6.72 12.28
CA GLU A 137 7.55 5.99 13.08
C GLU A 137 6.68 6.92 13.93
N ASP A 138 7.34 7.87 14.61
CA ASP A 138 6.69 8.85 15.48
C ASP A 138 6.54 10.19 14.75
N GLY A 139 5.47 10.36 13.97
CA GLY A 139 5.20 11.59 13.27
C GLY A 139 4.19 11.42 12.15
N ILE A 140 3.86 12.52 11.48
CA ILE A 140 3.02 12.47 10.29
C ILE A 140 3.76 11.75 9.17
N PHE A 141 3.05 10.92 8.43
CA PHE A 141 3.57 10.26 7.25
C PHE A 141 3.76 11.30 6.13
N LEU A 142 5.02 11.55 5.74
CA LEU A 142 5.35 12.37 4.59
C LEU A 142 5.42 11.47 3.36
N ILE A 143 4.58 11.74 2.37
CA ILE A 143 4.44 10.91 1.17
C ILE A 143 5.51 11.33 0.17
N GLU A 144 6.35 10.38 -0.28
CA GLU A 144 7.39 10.60 -1.29
C GLU A 144 6.96 10.13 -2.69
N GLU A 145 5.85 9.40 -2.79
CA GLU A 145 5.28 8.93 -4.05
C GLU A 145 4.75 10.09 -4.90
N ASP A 146 4.77 9.90 -6.22
CA ASP A 146 4.24 10.88 -7.18
C ASP A 146 2.71 10.89 -7.14
N CYS A 147 2.18 11.78 -6.32
CA CYS A 147 0.74 11.94 -6.11
C CYS A 147 0.35 13.43 -6.04
N ARG A 148 -0.95 13.69 -6.09
CA ARG A 148 -1.51 15.05 -6.13
C ARG A 148 -2.50 15.28 -4.99
N PRO A 149 -2.65 16.54 -4.53
CA PRO A 149 -3.67 16.90 -3.55
C PRO A 149 -5.08 16.49 -4.02
N GLY A 150 -5.87 15.94 -3.09
CA GLY A 150 -7.21 15.44 -3.36
C GLY A 150 -7.29 14.01 -3.90
N GLN A 151 -6.16 13.38 -4.22
CA GLN A 151 -6.13 11.97 -4.62
C GLN A 151 -6.46 11.07 -3.44
N ASP A 152 -7.22 10.00 -3.69
CA ASP A 152 -7.49 8.98 -2.67
C ASP A 152 -6.18 8.33 -2.19
N ILE A 153 -6.05 8.13 -0.89
CA ILE A 153 -4.82 7.62 -0.29
C ILE A 153 -4.49 6.21 -0.76
N HIS A 154 -5.51 5.36 -0.99
CA HIS A 154 -5.29 3.99 -1.44
C HIS A 154 -4.64 3.94 -2.82
N GLU A 155 -5.04 4.85 -3.71
CA GLU A 155 -4.43 4.97 -5.03
C GLU A 155 -3.03 5.59 -4.95
N ALA A 156 -2.86 6.61 -4.09
CA ALA A 156 -1.63 7.37 -3.97
C ALA A 156 -0.45 6.53 -3.47
N ILE A 157 -0.68 5.67 -2.49
CA ILE A 157 0.36 4.86 -1.85
C ILE A 157 0.20 3.35 -2.11
N GLY A 158 -0.69 2.95 -3.01
CA GLY A 158 -0.82 1.57 -3.47
C GLY A 158 -1.59 0.63 -2.56
N LEU A 159 -2.33 1.13 -1.56
CA LEU A 159 -3.14 0.34 -0.61
C LEU A 159 -4.45 -0.19 -1.19
N ASN A 160 -4.50 -0.55 -2.45
CA ASN A 160 -5.69 -1.01 -3.13
C ASN A 160 -5.51 -2.40 -3.74
N ASP A 161 -4.66 -3.23 -3.13
CA ASP A 161 -4.51 -4.62 -3.51
C ASP A 161 -5.37 -5.54 -2.65
N THR A 162 -5.62 -6.73 -3.16
CA THR A 162 -6.22 -7.83 -2.40
C THR A 162 -5.26 -9.00 -2.40
N SER A 163 -4.88 -9.43 -1.21
CA SER A 163 -4.08 -10.63 -0.99
C SER A 163 -5.01 -11.82 -0.78
N VAL A 164 -4.83 -12.86 -1.59
CA VAL A 164 -5.59 -14.13 -1.50
C VAL A 164 -4.66 -15.22 -0.99
N GLU A 165 -5.02 -15.82 0.14
CA GLU A 165 -4.26 -16.90 0.74
C GLU A 165 -4.72 -18.27 0.20
N PHE A 166 -3.76 -18.99 -0.40
CA PHE A 166 -3.96 -20.35 -0.93
C PHE A 166 -3.31 -21.40 -0.05
N GLU A 167 -4.05 -22.47 0.21
CA GLU A 167 -3.49 -23.74 0.72
C GLU A 167 -2.96 -24.57 -0.44
N ILE A 168 -1.65 -24.49 -0.67
CA ILE A 168 -1.00 -25.26 -1.74
C ILE A 168 -0.56 -26.62 -1.22
N THR A 169 -1.09 -27.68 -1.80
CA THR A 169 -0.74 -29.07 -1.46
C THR A 169 0.64 -29.45 -2.04
N SER A 170 1.31 -30.41 -1.40
CA SER A 170 2.69 -30.82 -1.74
C SER A 170 2.84 -31.37 -3.17
N ASN A 171 1.76 -31.83 -3.79
CA ASN A 171 1.73 -32.31 -5.17
C ASN A 171 1.57 -31.19 -6.22
N ARG A 172 1.40 -29.94 -5.79
CA ARG A 172 1.23 -28.76 -6.65
C ARG A 172 2.28 -27.67 -6.37
N PRO A 173 3.59 -28.03 -6.39
CA PRO A 173 4.65 -27.04 -6.14
C PRO A 173 4.71 -25.92 -7.19
N ASP A 174 4.19 -26.14 -8.37
CA ASP A 174 4.00 -25.15 -9.44
C ASP A 174 3.16 -23.95 -8.99
N CYS A 175 2.15 -24.19 -8.16
CA CYS A 175 1.25 -23.18 -7.61
C CYS A 175 1.87 -22.35 -6.46
N LEU A 176 3.11 -22.64 -6.04
CA LEU A 176 3.87 -21.79 -5.11
C LEU A 176 4.52 -20.57 -5.81
N SER A 177 4.03 -20.22 -6.99
CA SER A 177 4.45 -19.04 -7.74
C SER A 177 3.25 -18.31 -8.34
N VAL A 178 3.39 -16.99 -8.51
CA VAL A 178 2.33 -16.17 -9.16
C VAL A 178 2.02 -16.67 -10.56
N VAL A 179 3.06 -17.02 -11.35
CA VAL A 179 2.89 -17.55 -12.71
C VAL A 179 2.16 -18.90 -12.72
N GLY A 180 2.43 -19.75 -11.71
CA GLY A 180 1.73 -21.03 -11.58
C GLY A 180 0.24 -20.85 -11.30
N LEU A 181 -0.09 -19.99 -10.33
CA LEU A 181 -1.49 -19.65 -10.03
C LEU A 181 -2.15 -18.90 -11.19
N ALA A 182 -1.41 -18.08 -11.94
CA ALA A 182 -1.94 -17.43 -13.13
C ALA A 182 -2.33 -18.44 -14.23
N ARG A 183 -1.57 -19.52 -14.40
CA ARG A 183 -1.92 -20.62 -15.33
C ARG A 183 -3.22 -21.30 -14.92
N GLU A 184 -3.37 -21.59 -13.63
CA GLU A 184 -4.59 -22.19 -13.08
C GLU A 184 -5.80 -21.25 -13.25
N ALA A 185 -5.60 -19.96 -12.93
CA ALA A 185 -6.64 -18.95 -13.11
C ALA A 185 -7.03 -18.79 -14.58
N ALA A 186 -6.06 -18.74 -15.50
CA ALA A 186 -6.32 -18.66 -16.93
C ALA A 186 -7.19 -19.82 -17.44
N VAL A 187 -6.91 -21.03 -17.02
CA VAL A 187 -7.71 -22.23 -17.36
C VAL A 187 -9.08 -22.18 -16.70
N THR A 188 -9.14 -21.86 -15.40
CA THR A 188 -10.38 -21.84 -14.60
C THR A 188 -11.39 -20.84 -15.16
N PHE A 189 -10.93 -19.67 -15.58
CA PHE A 189 -11.81 -18.60 -16.09
C PHE A 189 -11.84 -18.49 -17.61
N GLY A 190 -11.15 -19.39 -18.33
CA GLY A 190 -11.12 -19.38 -19.80
C GLY A 190 -10.51 -18.11 -20.38
N LYS A 191 -9.47 -17.56 -19.73
CA LYS A 191 -8.80 -16.32 -20.12
C LYS A 191 -7.42 -16.59 -20.71
N PRO A 192 -6.91 -15.71 -21.59
CA PRO A 192 -5.55 -15.85 -22.10
C PRO A 192 -4.52 -15.56 -21.01
N LEU A 193 -3.49 -16.41 -20.93
CA LEU A 193 -2.33 -16.15 -20.11
C LEU A 193 -1.31 -15.30 -20.89
N GLN A 194 -0.80 -14.26 -20.25
CA GLN A 194 0.24 -13.37 -20.80
C GLN A 194 1.49 -13.47 -19.92
N VAL A 195 2.47 -14.25 -20.36
CA VAL A 195 3.78 -14.30 -19.69
C VAL A 195 4.70 -13.28 -20.36
N LYS A 196 5.08 -12.24 -19.64
CA LYS A 196 6.04 -11.24 -20.14
C LYS A 196 7.44 -11.83 -20.05
N GLU A 197 8.19 -11.78 -21.13
CA GLU A 197 9.62 -12.09 -21.12
C GLU A 197 10.37 -10.87 -20.56
N PRO A 198 11.29 -11.05 -19.59
CA PRO A 198 12.04 -9.94 -19.04
C PRO A 198 13.01 -9.36 -20.07
N GLU A 199 13.05 -8.06 -20.19
CA GLU A 199 14.06 -7.37 -20.97
C GLU A 199 15.32 -7.18 -20.14
N PHE A 200 16.47 -7.57 -20.69
CA PHE A 200 17.75 -7.45 -20.02
C PHE A 200 18.51 -6.19 -20.50
N HIS A 201 18.72 -5.26 -19.58
CA HIS A 201 19.56 -4.09 -19.81
C HIS A 201 20.87 -4.25 -19.01
N GLY A 202 21.77 -5.06 -19.51
CA GLY A 202 23.09 -5.27 -18.89
C GLY A 202 24.07 -4.15 -19.24
N SER A 203 25.02 -3.85 -18.32
CA SER A 203 26.19 -3.04 -18.64
C SER A 203 27.23 -3.89 -19.40
N ALA A 204 28.18 -3.23 -20.05
CA ALA A 204 29.32 -3.90 -20.70
C ALA A 204 30.34 -4.45 -19.70
N ASP A 205 30.18 -4.15 -18.41
CA ASP A 205 31.10 -4.55 -17.35
C ASP A 205 30.97 -6.05 -17.05
N LYS A 206 32.09 -6.67 -16.78
CA LYS A 206 32.09 -8.08 -16.41
C LYS A 206 31.66 -8.23 -14.95
N LEU A 207 30.67 -9.06 -14.69
CA LEU A 207 30.21 -9.36 -13.33
C LEU A 207 31.35 -9.88 -12.45
N SER A 208 32.32 -10.63 -13.02
CA SER A 208 33.51 -11.13 -12.34
C SER A 208 34.39 -10.06 -11.70
N ASP A 209 34.27 -8.80 -12.16
CA ASP A 209 35.08 -7.69 -11.65
C ASP A 209 34.45 -7.08 -10.37
N SER A 210 33.17 -7.35 -10.14
CA SER A 210 32.38 -6.83 -9.00
C SER A 210 31.88 -7.89 -8.05
N LEU A 211 31.75 -9.13 -8.50
CA LEU A 211 31.16 -10.22 -7.71
C LEU A 211 31.97 -11.49 -7.83
N PHE A 212 32.37 -12.05 -6.69
CA PHE A 212 32.97 -13.38 -6.58
C PHE A 212 31.97 -14.34 -5.92
N VAL A 213 31.65 -15.44 -6.58
CA VAL A 213 30.79 -16.49 -6.05
C VAL A 213 31.60 -17.77 -5.90
N ALA A 214 31.68 -18.28 -4.65
CA ALA A 214 32.32 -19.57 -4.36
C ALA A 214 31.29 -20.49 -3.67
N CYS A 215 31.20 -21.74 -4.15
CA CYS A 215 30.43 -22.76 -3.46
C CYS A 215 31.38 -23.52 -2.53
N LEU A 216 31.19 -23.32 -1.20
CA LEU A 216 32.01 -24.00 -0.17
C LEU A 216 31.51 -25.39 0.20
N LEU A 217 30.25 -25.72 -0.15
CA LEU A 217 29.64 -27.02 0.08
C LEU A 217 28.99 -27.51 -1.21
N TYR A 218 29.66 -28.36 -1.91
CA TYR A 218 29.09 -29.09 -3.03
C TYR A 218 28.54 -30.43 -2.49
N THR A 219 27.29 -30.38 -2.02
CA THR A 219 26.59 -31.58 -1.56
C THR A 219 25.62 -32.03 -2.63
N SER A 220 26.13 -32.42 -3.76
CA SER A 220 25.29 -33.07 -4.77
C SER A 220 25.38 -34.58 -4.71
N ASP A 221 25.79 -35.14 -3.62
CA ASP A 221 25.64 -36.56 -3.37
C ASP A 221 24.22 -36.87 -2.92
N ALA A 222 23.27 -36.53 -3.77
CA ALA A 222 22.09 -37.34 -3.88
C ALA A 222 22.49 -38.56 -4.71
N ALA A 223 23.11 -39.52 -4.06
CA ALA A 223 23.19 -40.88 -4.56
C ALA A 223 21.84 -41.56 -4.41
#